data_de1e2d230cba90eea5065f7ac4c1eb2a
#
_entry.id   de1e2d230cba90eea5065f7ac4c1eb2a
#
_cell.length_a   1.000
_cell.length_b   1.000
_cell.length_c   1.000
_cell.angle_alpha   90.00
_cell.angle_beta   90.00
_cell.angle_gamma   90.00
#
_symmetry.space_group_name_H-M   'P 1'
#
loop_
_entity.id
_entity.type
_entity.pdbx_description
1 polymer ?
#
loop_
_entity_poly.entity_id
_entity_poly.type
_entity_poly.pdbx_seq_one_letter_code
_entity_poly.pdbx_strand_id
1 'polypeptide(L)'
;MAHIDGIRIRNFRVLRDITIGKLWNLQKANPLTPMTAVIGKNGVGKSSLFDAFGFLADCLKSGVEEACDLRGRGGFQRIRSQGQQGPIEFEVYYKEEGNARPITYELAVNEDSTGRPYVHWERLRQRRKGQKHGWPFSFLVLNDGKGVAWKGEREGRNIDEAKGQVDIDELIQSIIEEVTEESRETEIVELEDPRKLGIATLGSLKQHPRISAFRRFIEGWHLSYFTPDAARSLPLAGPQKHLNIHGDNLGNVVQFMEREHPKKFQAILDRIAARIPGIQKIDTDRTADGRLLLRFNDKGFKDPFYAQQMSDGTLKV
;
A
#
# COMPACT_ATOMS: atom_id res chain seq x y z
N MET A 1 13.23 8.89 3.98
CA MET A 1 11.87 8.31 4.14
C MET A 1 11.59 7.40 2.95
N ALA A 2 11.05 6.22 3.19
CA ALA A 2 10.69 5.28 2.13
C ALA A 2 9.61 5.87 1.22
N HIS A 3 9.71 5.68 -0.10
CA HIS A 3 8.78 6.25 -1.08
C HIS A 3 8.76 5.44 -2.37
N ILE A 4 7.76 5.72 -3.21
CA ILE A 4 7.65 5.16 -4.55
C ILE A 4 8.32 6.11 -5.54
N ASP A 5 9.26 5.62 -6.35
CA ASP A 5 9.81 6.36 -7.47
C ASP A 5 8.91 6.31 -8.71
N GLY A 6 8.11 5.24 -8.84
CA GLY A 6 7.12 5.09 -9.90
C GLY A 6 6.25 3.85 -9.77
N ILE A 7 5.19 3.84 -10.55
CA ILE A 7 4.23 2.75 -10.63
C ILE A 7 3.72 2.59 -12.07
N ARG A 8 3.55 1.36 -12.50
CA ARG A 8 2.79 0.98 -13.69
C ARG A 8 1.59 0.16 -13.28
N ILE A 9 0.46 0.45 -13.87
CA ILE A 9 -0.80 -0.24 -13.62
C ILE A 9 -1.39 -0.62 -14.98
N ARG A 10 -1.71 -1.92 -15.13
CA ARG A 10 -2.36 -2.42 -16.34
C ARG A 10 -3.67 -3.11 -16.00
N ASN A 11 -4.63 -2.93 -16.88
CA ASN A 11 -5.90 -3.65 -16.88
C ASN A 11 -6.74 -3.44 -15.59
N PHE A 12 -6.65 -2.26 -14.98
CA PHE A 12 -7.39 -1.93 -13.75
C PHE A 12 -8.43 -0.82 -13.99
N ARG A 13 -9.73 -1.13 -13.91
CA ARG A 13 -10.84 -0.19 -14.14
C ARG A 13 -10.69 0.53 -15.51
N VAL A 14 -10.57 1.86 -15.49
CA VAL A 14 -10.32 2.66 -16.71
C VAL A 14 -8.84 2.75 -17.09
N LEU A 15 -7.95 2.23 -16.25
CA LEU A 15 -6.51 2.26 -16.45
C LEU A 15 -6.07 1.04 -17.26
N ARG A 16 -6.01 1.18 -18.58
CA ARG A 16 -5.60 0.07 -19.48
C ARG A 16 -4.12 -0.23 -19.38
N ASP A 17 -3.28 0.80 -19.49
CA ASP A 17 -1.83 0.74 -19.28
C ASP A 17 -1.33 2.16 -18.99
N ILE A 18 -0.97 2.44 -17.76
CA ILE A 18 -0.43 3.73 -17.35
C ILE A 18 0.85 3.53 -16.58
N THR A 19 1.79 4.45 -16.79
CA THR A 19 3.03 4.55 -16.02
C THR A 19 3.14 5.96 -15.47
N ILE A 20 3.42 6.07 -14.18
CA ILE A 20 3.66 7.34 -13.48
C ILE A 20 4.99 7.25 -12.76
N GLY A 21 5.85 8.26 -12.98
CA GLY A 21 7.18 8.29 -12.37
C GLY A 21 8.18 7.39 -13.08
N LYS A 22 9.21 6.96 -12.36
CA LYS A 22 10.36 6.20 -12.85
C LYS A 22 10.21 4.72 -12.52
N LEU A 23 10.47 3.86 -13.51
CA LEU A 23 10.61 2.42 -13.32
C LEU A 23 12.06 1.98 -13.52
N TRP A 24 12.39 0.75 -13.14
CA TRP A 24 13.74 0.20 -13.25
C TRP A 24 14.29 0.22 -14.70
N ASN A 25 13.42 0.07 -15.69
CA ASN A 25 13.73 0.09 -17.13
C ASN A 25 13.51 1.46 -17.78
N LEU A 26 12.86 2.41 -17.11
CA LEU A 26 12.59 3.77 -17.58
C LEU A 26 13.50 4.79 -16.89
N GLN A 27 14.81 4.64 -17.07
CA GLN A 27 15.82 5.42 -16.34
C GLN A 27 15.81 6.94 -16.65
N LYS A 28 15.25 7.35 -17.80
CA LYS A 28 15.13 8.77 -18.20
C LYS A 28 13.89 9.46 -17.61
N ALA A 29 12.92 8.71 -17.06
CA ALA A 29 11.74 9.28 -16.43
C ALA A 29 12.09 9.91 -15.07
N ASN A 30 11.41 10.99 -14.72
CA ASN A 30 11.56 11.60 -13.41
C ASN A 30 10.88 10.74 -12.35
N PRO A 31 11.51 10.51 -11.19
CA PRO A 31 10.86 9.80 -10.08
C PRO A 31 9.69 10.61 -9.51
N LEU A 32 8.74 9.90 -8.90
CA LEU A 32 7.73 10.54 -8.07
C LEU A 32 8.40 11.22 -6.86
N THR A 33 7.81 12.33 -6.45
CA THR A 33 8.27 13.07 -5.26
C THR A 33 7.47 12.63 -4.03
N PRO A 34 7.96 12.88 -2.80
CA PRO A 34 7.24 12.58 -1.58
C PRO A 34 5.83 13.19 -1.51
N MET A 35 5.62 14.28 -2.24
CA MET A 35 4.31 14.89 -2.44
C MET A 35 4.03 14.98 -3.95
N THR A 36 3.06 14.23 -4.41
CA THR A 36 2.65 14.19 -5.82
C THR A 36 1.18 14.54 -5.96
N ALA A 37 0.87 15.57 -6.73
CA ALA A 37 -0.49 15.96 -7.05
C ALA A 37 -0.94 15.36 -8.39
N VAL A 38 -2.13 14.76 -8.42
CA VAL A 38 -2.74 14.21 -9.63
C VAL A 38 -3.86 15.13 -10.11
N ILE A 39 -3.64 15.77 -11.25
CA ILE A 39 -4.57 16.74 -11.84
C ILE A 39 -5.10 16.19 -13.17
N GLY A 40 -6.37 16.44 -13.47
CA GLY A 40 -6.98 16.04 -14.73
C GLY A 40 -8.48 16.23 -14.75
N LYS A 41 -9.09 16.12 -15.93
CA LYS A 41 -10.55 16.22 -16.12
C LYS A 41 -11.30 15.11 -15.34
N ASN A 42 -12.60 15.29 -15.13
CA ASN A 42 -13.42 14.22 -14.58
C ASN A 42 -13.48 13.03 -15.55
N GLY A 43 -13.51 11.82 -15.00
CA GLY A 43 -13.56 10.59 -15.81
C GLY A 43 -12.23 10.05 -16.30
N VAL A 44 -11.10 10.78 -16.20
CA VAL A 44 -9.78 10.32 -16.70
C VAL A 44 -9.11 9.23 -15.86
N GLY A 45 -9.72 8.80 -14.75
CA GLY A 45 -9.18 7.70 -13.94
C GLY A 45 -8.41 8.10 -12.67
N LYS A 46 -8.49 9.37 -12.21
CA LYS A 46 -7.82 9.80 -10.95
C LYS A 46 -8.22 8.92 -9.76
N SER A 47 -9.52 8.72 -9.57
CA SER A 47 -10.03 7.86 -8.49
C SER A 47 -9.64 6.39 -8.67
N SER A 48 -9.57 5.90 -9.91
CA SER A 48 -9.09 4.55 -10.21
C SER A 48 -7.62 4.37 -9.87
N LEU A 49 -6.80 5.42 -10.09
CA LEU A 49 -5.39 5.41 -9.68
C LEU A 49 -5.26 5.26 -8.16
N PHE A 50 -5.99 6.06 -7.37
CA PHE A 50 -5.95 5.96 -5.91
C PHE A 50 -6.52 4.62 -5.42
N ASP A 51 -7.60 4.13 -6.06
CA ASP A 51 -8.17 2.82 -5.71
C ASP A 51 -7.20 1.67 -6.02
N ALA A 52 -6.33 1.80 -7.02
CA ALA A 52 -5.29 0.82 -7.32
C ALA A 52 -4.29 0.67 -6.15
N PHE A 53 -3.87 1.76 -5.51
CA PHE A 53 -3.06 1.71 -4.29
C PHE A 53 -3.83 1.06 -3.13
N GLY A 54 -5.11 1.44 -2.97
CA GLY A 54 -5.98 0.81 -1.97
C GLY A 54 -6.17 -0.69 -2.21
N PHE A 55 -6.29 -1.10 -3.46
CA PHE A 55 -6.40 -2.52 -3.84
C PHE A 55 -5.14 -3.31 -3.45
N LEU A 56 -3.94 -2.81 -3.75
CA LEU A 56 -2.68 -3.45 -3.34
C LEU A 56 -2.58 -3.61 -1.82
N ALA A 57 -2.96 -2.57 -1.05
CA ALA A 57 -2.97 -2.64 0.41
C ALA A 57 -4.00 -3.63 0.95
N ASP A 58 -5.18 -3.72 0.31
CA ASP A 58 -6.22 -4.68 0.66
C ASP A 58 -5.80 -6.13 0.31
N CYS A 59 -5.17 -6.35 -0.85
CA CYS A 59 -4.60 -7.66 -1.22
C CYS A 59 -3.60 -8.16 -0.16
N LEU A 60 -2.76 -7.26 0.36
CA LEU A 60 -1.79 -7.62 1.40
C LEU A 60 -2.48 -8.05 2.71
N LYS A 61 -3.56 -7.37 3.07
CA LYS A 61 -4.27 -7.59 4.35
C LYS A 61 -5.18 -8.81 4.32
N SER A 62 -5.95 -8.96 3.24
CA SER A 62 -7.05 -9.92 3.16
C SER A 62 -6.85 -11.00 2.10
N GLY A 63 -5.95 -10.79 1.13
CA GLY A 63 -5.80 -11.58 -0.08
C GLY A 63 -6.57 -10.99 -1.25
N VAL A 64 -6.30 -11.50 -2.46
CA VAL A 64 -6.81 -10.90 -3.70
C VAL A 64 -8.31 -11.09 -3.90
N GLU A 65 -8.87 -12.22 -3.46
CA GLU A 65 -10.29 -12.51 -3.60
C GLU A 65 -11.13 -11.51 -2.80
N GLU A 66 -10.85 -11.37 -1.52
CA GLU A 66 -11.57 -10.42 -0.67
C GLU A 66 -11.31 -8.97 -1.08
N ALA A 67 -10.06 -8.64 -1.47
CA ALA A 67 -9.72 -7.31 -1.97
C ALA A 67 -10.53 -6.90 -3.20
N CYS A 68 -10.92 -7.85 -4.06
CA CYS A 68 -11.78 -7.56 -5.20
C CYS A 68 -13.19 -7.09 -4.81
N ASP A 69 -13.68 -7.46 -3.63
CA ASP A 69 -15.03 -7.10 -3.16
C ASP A 69 -15.02 -5.92 -2.19
N LEU A 70 -13.93 -5.74 -1.45
CA LEU A 70 -13.80 -4.64 -0.49
C LEU A 70 -14.07 -3.28 -1.13
N ARG A 71 -14.55 -2.33 -0.34
CA ARG A 71 -14.82 -0.94 -0.73
C ARG A 71 -15.83 -0.80 -1.89
N GLY A 72 -16.71 -1.80 -2.07
CA GLY A 72 -17.72 -1.79 -3.12
C GLY A 72 -17.13 -1.99 -4.53
N ARG A 73 -15.98 -2.65 -4.66
CA ARG A 73 -15.35 -2.93 -5.96
C ARG A 73 -16.19 -3.90 -6.79
N GLY A 74 -16.87 -4.87 -6.15
CA GLY A 74 -17.87 -5.73 -6.76
C GLY A 74 -17.31 -6.87 -7.61
N GLY A 75 -16.12 -7.36 -7.24
CA GLY A 75 -15.48 -8.53 -7.83
C GLY A 75 -14.47 -8.23 -8.94
N PHE A 76 -13.67 -9.25 -9.27
CA PHE A 76 -12.57 -9.17 -10.23
C PHE A 76 -13.01 -8.62 -11.60
N GLN A 77 -14.13 -9.12 -12.14
CA GLN A 77 -14.67 -8.71 -13.45
C GLN A 77 -15.02 -7.22 -13.51
N ARG A 78 -15.41 -6.61 -12.38
CA ARG A 78 -15.71 -5.16 -12.31
C ARG A 78 -14.51 -4.27 -12.15
N ILE A 79 -13.43 -4.80 -11.56
CA ILE A 79 -12.18 -4.04 -11.43
C ILE A 79 -11.25 -4.25 -12.61
N ARG A 80 -11.38 -5.32 -13.38
CA ARG A 80 -10.67 -5.49 -14.64
C ARG A 80 -11.20 -4.48 -15.68
N SER A 81 -10.31 -3.97 -16.52
CA SER A 81 -10.68 -3.01 -17.55
C SER A 81 -11.69 -3.61 -18.53
N GLN A 82 -12.78 -2.89 -18.77
CA GLN A 82 -13.85 -3.37 -19.64
C GLN A 82 -13.35 -3.72 -21.05
N GLY A 83 -13.73 -4.90 -21.54
CA GLY A 83 -13.33 -5.41 -22.84
C GLY A 83 -11.88 -5.90 -22.93
N GLN A 84 -11.14 -5.93 -21.82
CA GLN A 84 -9.81 -6.51 -21.75
C GLN A 84 -9.88 -7.93 -21.17
N GLN A 85 -8.94 -8.76 -21.61
CA GLN A 85 -8.70 -10.09 -21.05
C GLN A 85 -7.33 -10.11 -20.35
N GLY A 86 -7.06 -11.19 -19.63
CA GLY A 86 -5.81 -11.39 -18.91
C GLY A 86 -5.77 -10.72 -17.53
N PRO A 87 -4.61 -10.76 -16.88
CA PRO A 87 -4.44 -10.32 -15.51
C PRO A 87 -4.52 -8.81 -15.35
N ILE A 88 -4.86 -8.39 -14.14
CA ILE A 88 -4.57 -7.04 -13.64
C ILE A 88 -3.13 -7.03 -13.16
N GLU A 89 -2.34 -6.07 -13.62
CA GLU A 89 -0.92 -6.04 -13.31
C GLU A 89 -0.48 -4.74 -12.67
N PHE A 90 0.43 -4.88 -11.70
CA PHE A 90 1.08 -3.77 -11.01
C PHE A 90 2.59 -3.95 -11.06
N GLU A 91 3.30 -2.86 -11.30
CA GLU A 91 4.75 -2.77 -11.15
C GLU A 91 5.06 -1.54 -10.29
N VAL A 92 5.60 -1.73 -9.09
CA VAL A 92 5.92 -0.67 -8.14
C VAL A 92 7.43 -0.57 -8.00
N TYR A 93 7.98 0.61 -8.30
CA TYR A 93 9.39 0.91 -8.11
C TYR A 93 9.56 1.68 -6.81
N TYR A 94 10.04 0.98 -5.80
CA TYR A 94 10.11 1.42 -4.42
C TYR A 94 11.56 1.69 -4.01
N LYS A 95 11.75 2.76 -3.25
CA LYS A 95 13.04 3.11 -2.67
C LYS A 95 12.92 3.20 -1.15
N GLU A 96 13.73 2.39 -0.47
CA GLU A 96 13.87 2.47 0.97
C GLU A 96 14.67 3.71 1.39
N GLU A 97 14.69 4.03 2.67
CA GLU A 97 15.34 5.23 3.20
C GLU A 97 16.85 5.27 2.90
N GLY A 98 17.36 6.47 2.63
CA GLY A 98 18.78 6.69 2.37
C GLY A 98 19.19 6.34 0.93
N ASN A 99 20.42 5.83 0.78
CA ASN A 99 20.98 5.42 -0.51
C ASN A 99 20.69 3.96 -0.87
N ALA A 100 19.64 3.38 -0.29
CA ALA A 100 19.23 2.01 -0.56
C ALA A 100 18.90 1.85 -2.06
N ARG A 101 19.21 0.68 -2.59
CA ARG A 101 18.91 0.32 -3.97
C ARG A 101 17.41 0.11 -4.11
N PRO A 102 16.77 0.69 -5.14
CA PRO A 102 15.35 0.50 -5.36
C PRO A 102 14.98 -0.97 -5.56
N ILE A 103 13.81 -1.33 -5.07
CA ILE A 103 13.18 -2.64 -5.26
C ILE A 103 12.06 -2.46 -6.29
N THR A 104 11.93 -3.41 -7.22
CA THR A 104 10.77 -3.53 -8.09
C THR A 104 9.88 -4.65 -7.57
N TYR A 105 8.63 -4.34 -7.31
CA TYR A 105 7.59 -5.30 -7.02
C TYR A 105 6.66 -5.44 -8.22
N GLU A 106 6.42 -6.65 -8.64
CA GLU A 106 5.50 -7.00 -9.71
C GLU A 106 4.44 -7.95 -9.19
N LEU A 107 3.20 -7.66 -9.48
CA LEU A 107 2.04 -8.46 -9.12
C LEU A 107 1.11 -8.57 -10.33
N ALA A 108 0.69 -9.79 -10.65
CA ALA A 108 -0.37 -10.06 -11.59
C ALA A 108 -1.47 -10.87 -10.89
N VAL A 109 -2.69 -10.35 -10.91
CA VAL A 109 -3.88 -11.02 -10.37
C VAL A 109 -4.75 -11.44 -11.55
N ASN A 110 -5.12 -12.70 -11.59
CA ASN A 110 -6.01 -13.27 -12.63
C ASN A 110 -7.18 -14.02 -11.99
N GLU A 111 -8.07 -14.54 -12.78
CA GLU A 111 -9.15 -15.41 -12.36
C GLU A 111 -8.96 -16.83 -12.90
N ASP A 112 -9.35 -17.82 -12.14
CA ASP A 112 -9.36 -19.22 -12.56
C ASP A 112 -10.59 -19.55 -13.46
N SER A 113 -10.71 -20.80 -13.88
CA SER A 113 -11.83 -21.27 -14.70
C SER A 113 -13.19 -21.15 -14.02
N THR A 114 -13.25 -20.98 -12.71
CA THR A 114 -14.47 -20.77 -11.92
C THR A 114 -14.78 -19.29 -11.69
N GLY A 115 -13.92 -18.37 -12.17
CA GLY A 115 -14.05 -16.93 -11.99
C GLY A 115 -13.53 -16.42 -10.65
N ARG A 116 -12.79 -17.24 -9.88
CA ARG A 116 -12.22 -16.81 -8.60
C ARG A 116 -10.85 -16.19 -8.81
N PRO A 117 -10.59 -15.00 -8.23
CA PRO A 117 -9.31 -14.33 -8.38
C PRO A 117 -8.20 -15.02 -7.57
N TYR A 118 -7.02 -15.08 -8.15
CA TYR A 118 -5.81 -15.63 -7.55
C TYR A 118 -4.58 -14.83 -7.97
N VAL A 119 -3.45 -15.02 -7.25
CA VAL A 119 -2.15 -14.41 -7.58
C VAL A 119 -1.50 -15.26 -8.67
N HIS A 120 -1.57 -14.78 -9.91
CA HIS A 120 -0.96 -15.46 -11.05
C HIS A 120 0.56 -15.31 -11.05
N TRP A 121 1.07 -14.13 -10.72
CA TRP A 121 2.50 -13.82 -10.69
C TRP A 121 2.84 -12.86 -9.58
N GLU A 122 3.91 -13.12 -8.85
CA GLU A 122 4.44 -12.21 -7.86
C GLU A 122 5.96 -12.25 -7.84
N ARG A 123 6.61 -11.07 -7.94
CA ARG A 123 8.05 -10.97 -7.99
C ARG A 123 8.57 -9.74 -7.25
N LEU A 124 9.68 -9.95 -6.53
CA LEU A 124 10.50 -8.87 -5.98
C LEU A 124 11.91 -8.97 -6.52
N ARG A 125 12.41 -7.86 -7.06
CA ARG A 125 13.77 -7.79 -7.60
C ARG A 125 14.48 -6.50 -7.22
N GLN A 126 15.81 -6.55 -7.19
CA GLN A 126 16.67 -5.44 -6.82
C GLN A 126 17.96 -5.49 -7.63
N ARG A 127 18.50 -4.34 -8.03
CA ARG A 127 19.85 -4.30 -8.62
C ARG A 127 20.89 -4.69 -7.60
N ARG A 128 21.92 -5.44 -8.03
CA ARG A 128 23.06 -5.79 -7.18
C ARG A 128 23.88 -4.56 -6.82
N LYS A 129 24.66 -4.66 -5.74
CA LYS A 129 25.56 -3.58 -5.34
C LYS A 129 26.57 -3.30 -6.47
N GLY A 130 26.61 -2.05 -6.93
CA GLY A 130 27.48 -1.64 -8.04
C GLY A 130 26.96 -1.95 -9.44
N GLN A 131 25.88 -2.66 -9.61
CA GLN A 131 25.29 -2.97 -10.92
C GLN A 131 24.64 -1.73 -11.54
N LYS A 132 25.21 -1.25 -12.65
CA LYS A 132 24.70 -0.09 -13.40
C LYS A 132 23.73 -0.49 -14.53
N HIS A 133 23.95 -1.64 -15.14
CA HIS A 133 23.21 -2.14 -16.31
C HIS A 133 22.79 -3.60 -16.12
N GLY A 134 21.93 -4.10 -16.99
CA GLY A 134 21.40 -5.45 -16.96
C GLY A 134 20.17 -5.64 -16.07
N TRP A 135 19.71 -6.86 -15.95
CA TRP A 135 18.50 -7.22 -15.20
C TRP A 135 18.75 -7.20 -13.69
N PRO A 136 17.80 -6.68 -12.91
CA PRO A 136 17.87 -6.78 -11.46
C PRO A 136 17.77 -8.26 -11.00
N PHE A 137 18.40 -8.59 -9.90
CA PHE A 137 18.30 -9.90 -9.26
C PHE A 137 16.92 -10.06 -8.60
N SER A 138 16.23 -11.17 -8.90
CA SER A 138 14.96 -11.52 -8.26
C SER A 138 15.22 -12.31 -6.98
N PHE A 139 14.66 -11.83 -5.87
CA PHE A 139 14.78 -12.49 -4.56
C PHE A 139 13.44 -13.04 -4.04
N LEU A 140 12.38 -12.88 -4.81
CA LEU A 140 11.10 -13.59 -4.71
C LEU A 140 10.56 -13.77 -6.12
N VAL A 141 10.19 -14.97 -6.48
CA VAL A 141 9.51 -15.30 -7.75
C VAL A 141 8.48 -16.37 -7.44
N LEU A 142 7.21 -16.05 -7.61
CA LEU A 142 6.10 -16.99 -7.46
C LEU A 142 5.21 -16.95 -8.70
N ASN A 143 4.79 -18.11 -9.16
CA ASN A 143 3.74 -18.30 -10.17
C ASN A 143 2.67 -19.22 -9.58
N ASP A 144 1.44 -18.76 -9.58
CA ASP A 144 0.29 -19.50 -9.02
C ASP A 144 0.55 -20.02 -7.58
N GLY A 145 1.28 -19.19 -6.79
CA GLY A 145 1.63 -19.51 -5.40
C GLY A 145 2.85 -20.43 -5.22
N LYS A 146 3.50 -20.88 -6.29
CA LYS A 146 4.71 -21.74 -6.25
C LYS A 146 5.93 -21.02 -6.79
N GLY A 147 7.10 -21.32 -6.23
CA GLY A 147 8.34 -20.74 -6.71
C GLY A 147 9.44 -20.70 -5.67
N VAL A 148 10.19 -19.61 -5.63
CA VAL A 148 11.40 -19.50 -4.81
C VAL A 148 11.51 -18.15 -4.12
N ALA A 149 12.14 -18.17 -2.94
CA ALA A 149 12.49 -16.97 -2.19
C ALA A 149 13.92 -17.07 -1.66
N TRP A 150 14.66 -15.97 -1.67
CA TRP A 150 16.00 -15.88 -1.07
C TRP A 150 15.93 -15.36 0.36
N LYS A 151 16.64 -16.06 1.25
CA LYS A 151 16.81 -15.67 2.65
C LYS A 151 17.87 -14.56 2.78
N GLY A 152 17.80 -13.76 3.83
CA GLY A 152 18.82 -12.77 4.14
C GLY A 152 18.91 -11.61 3.14
N GLU A 153 20.11 -11.03 3.05
CA GLU A 153 20.42 -9.87 2.21
C GLU A 153 21.42 -10.18 1.09
N ARG A 154 21.91 -11.42 1.01
CA ARG A 154 22.88 -11.83 -0.01
C ARG A 154 22.24 -11.79 -1.40
N GLU A 155 23.10 -11.64 -2.39
CA GLU A 155 22.75 -11.51 -3.80
C GLU A 155 23.12 -12.82 -4.49
N GLY A 156 22.14 -13.68 -4.75
CA GLY A 156 22.34 -14.93 -5.49
C GLY A 156 22.64 -14.72 -6.99
N ARG A 157 22.79 -15.81 -7.73
CA ARG A 157 23.02 -15.80 -9.19
C ARG A 157 21.82 -15.15 -9.92
N ASN A 158 22.05 -14.70 -11.15
CA ASN A 158 20.95 -14.36 -12.05
C ASN A 158 20.22 -15.65 -12.40
N ILE A 159 18.97 -15.70 -12.05
CA ILE A 159 18.03 -16.51 -12.80
C ILE A 159 17.99 -15.86 -14.18
N ASP A 160 18.26 -16.64 -15.22
CA ASP A 160 18.36 -16.10 -16.58
C ASP A 160 16.97 -15.64 -17.06
N GLU A 161 16.59 -14.46 -16.63
CA GLU A 161 15.30 -13.81 -16.92
C GLU A 161 15.29 -13.13 -18.31
N ALA A 162 16.27 -13.48 -19.16
CA ALA A 162 16.49 -12.81 -20.45
C ALA A 162 15.26 -12.82 -21.39
N LYS A 163 14.21 -13.57 -21.08
CA LYS A 163 13.00 -13.73 -21.91
C LYS A 163 11.68 -13.39 -21.27
N GLY A 164 11.67 -12.83 -20.04
CA GLY A 164 10.43 -12.29 -19.44
C GLY A 164 9.48 -13.31 -18.82
N GLN A 165 9.53 -14.56 -19.15
CA GLN A 165 8.85 -15.68 -18.46
C GLN A 165 9.91 -16.64 -17.93
N VAL A 166 9.91 -16.85 -16.63
CA VAL A 166 10.70 -17.87 -15.96
C VAL A 166 9.82 -19.10 -15.86
N ASP A 167 10.28 -20.23 -16.38
CA ASP A 167 9.66 -21.51 -16.08
C ASP A 167 10.00 -21.85 -14.62
N ILE A 168 8.97 -21.88 -13.78
CA ILE A 168 9.14 -22.09 -12.34
C ILE A 168 9.57 -23.49 -12.03
N ASP A 169 9.10 -24.49 -12.78
CA ASP A 169 9.44 -25.88 -12.55
C ASP A 169 10.90 -26.13 -12.94
N GLU A 170 11.37 -25.57 -14.08
CA GLU A 170 12.77 -25.59 -14.50
C GLU A 170 13.67 -24.88 -13.48
N LEU A 171 13.22 -23.74 -12.95
CA LEU A 171 13.92 -23.00 -11.90
C LEU A 171 14.04 -23.81 -10.61
N ILE A 172 12.97 -24.40 -10.13
CA ILE A 172 12.96 -25.25 -8.92
C ILE A 172 13.90 -26.43 -9.12
N GLN A 173 13.84 -27.10 -10.29
CA GLN A 173 14.70 -28.22 -10.62
C GLN A 173 16.19 -27.82 -10.60
N SER A 174 16.54 -26.67 -11.19
CA SER A 174 17.92 -26.17 -11.19
C SER A 174 18.46 -25.90 -9.78
N ILE A 175 17.61 -25.46 -8.86
CA ILE A 175 17.96 -25.21 -7.46
C ILE A 175 18.14 -26.53 -6.69
N ILE A 176 17.35 -27.56 -6.99
CA ILE A 176 17.46 -28.89 -6.37
C ILE A 176 18.73 -29.59 -6.83
N GLU A 177 19.09 -29.48 -8.10
CA GLU A 177 20.24 -30.15 -8.69
C GLU A 177 21.59 -29.50 -8.34
N GLU A 178 21.63 -28.18 -8.16
CA GLU A 178 22.83 -27.44 -7.76
C GLU A 178 22.97 -27.36 -6.23
N VAL A 179 23.67 -28.28 -5.61
CA VAL A 179 24.04 -28.20 -4.17
C VAL A 179 25.18 -27.18 -3.98
N THR A 180 24.89 -25.90 -4.10
CA THR A 180 25.84 -24.80 -3.86
C THR A 180 25.54 -24.11 -2.52
N GLU A 181 26.48 -23.27 -2.02
CA GLU A 181 26.15 -22.38 -0.86
C GLU A 181 24.93 -21.50 -1.12
N GLU A 182 24.66 -21.16 -2.36
CA GLU A 182 23.52 -20.37 -2.78
C GLU A 182 22.19 -21.14 -2.66
N SER A 183 22.18 -22.46 -2.92
CA SER A 183 20.99 -23.29 -2.73
C SER A 183 20.55 -23.36 -1.25
N ARG A 184 21.49 -23.20 -0.32
CA ARG A 184 21.18 -23.14 1.13
C ARG A 184 20.48 -21.85 1.56
N GLU A 185 20.63 -20.77 0.80
CA GLU A 185 19.97 -19.48 1.05
C GLU A 185 18.67 -19.33 0.26
N THR A 186 18.38 -20.27 -0.62
CA THR A 186 17.15 -20.32 -1.41
C THR A 186 16.14 -21.24 -0.73
N GLU A 187 14.90 -20.83 -0.72
CA GLU A 187 13.77 -21.58 -0.17
C GLU A 187 12.76 -21.82 -1.29
N ILE A 188 12.40 -23.07 -1.50
CA ILE A 188 11.26 -23.43 -2.35
C ILE A 188 10.01 -23.08 -1.57
N VAL A 189 9.13 -22.32 -2.19
CA VAL A 189 7.89 -21.81 -1.61
C VAL A 189 6.70 -22.42 -2.33
N GLU A 190 5.78 -22.98 -1.59
CA GLU A 190 4.46 -23.36 -2.05
C GLU A 190 3.43 -22.82 -1.06
N LEU A 191 2.62 -21.86 -1.52
CA LEU A 191 1.58 -21.27 -0.71
C LEU A 191 0.36 -22.20 -0.70
N GLU A 192 -0.17 -22.50 0.49
CA GLU A 192 -1.40 -23.28 0.64
C GLU A 192 -2.60 -22.61 -0.05
N ASP A 193 -2.66 -21.27 0.00
CA ASP A 193 -3.71 -20.48 -0.61
C ASP A 193 -3.14 -19.54 -1.69
N PRO A 194 -3.36 -19.82 -2.99
CA PRO A 194 -2.85 -18.98 -4.08
C PRO A 194 -3.54 -17.60 -4.16
N ARG A 195 -4.54 -17.34 -3.31
CA ARG A 195 -5.19 -16.02 -3.20
C ARG A 195 -4.46 -15.07 -2.24
N LYS A 196 -3.49 -15.57 -1.50
CA LYS A 196 -2.64 -14.78 -0.61
C LYS A 196 -1.36 -14.35 -1.33
N LEU A 197 -0.89 -13.13 -1.01
CA LEU A 197 0.39 -12.65 -1.52
C LEU A 197 1.54 -13.37 -0.82
N GLY A 198 2.56 -13.77 -1.57
CA GLY A 198 3.82 -14.28 -1.01
C GLY A 198 4.49 -13.27 -0.08
N ILE A 199 4.45 -11.96 -0.42
CA ILE A 199 4.96 -10.92 0.49
C ILE A 199 4.19 -10.84 1.81
N ALA A 200 2.93 -11.23 1.86
CA ALA A 200 2.17 -11.26 3.10
C ALA A 200 2.65 -12.39 4.02
N THR A 201 2.87 -13.57 3.46
CA THR A 201 3.30 -14.77 4.18
C THR A 201 4.78 -14.70 4.56
N LEU A 202 5.67 -14.59 3.57
CA LEU A 202 7.12 -14.59 3.77
C LEU A 202 7.61 -13.32 4.48
N GLY A 203 6.98 -12.18 4.22
CA GLY A 203 7.30 -10.92 4.86
C GLY A 203 7.00 -10.88 6.37
N SER A 204 6.34 -11.88 6.94
CA SER A 204 6.18 -12.06 8.38
C SER A 204 7.35 -12.82 9.03
N LEU A 205 8.20 -13.45 8.23
CA LEU A 205 9.31 -14.27 8.68
C LEU A 205 10.62 -13.46 8.78
N LYS A 206 11.35 -13.64 9.89
CA LYS A 206 12.62 -12.92 10.14
C LYS A 206 13.70 -13.23 9.09
N GLN A 207 13.64 -14.39 8.45
CA GLN A 207 14.60 -14.82 7.45
C GLN A 207 14.49 -14.06 6.10
N HIS A 208 13.42 -13.31 5.89
CA HIS A 208 13.19 -12.51 4.68
C HIS A 208 13.14 -10.99 4.95
N PRO A 209 14.24 -10.36 5.41
CA PRO A 209 14.22 -8.95 5.84
C PRO A 209 13.84 -7.97 4.73
N ARG A 210 14.26 -8.24 3.46
CA ARG A 210 13.92 -7.41 2.30
C ARG A 210 12.42 -7.48 1.97
N ILE A 211 11.83 -8.66 2.01
CA ILE A 211 10.39 -8.86 1.81
C ILE A 211 9.62 -8.18 2.94
N SER A 212 10.08 -8.35 4.19
CA SER A 212 9.48 -7.72 5.38
C SER A 212 9.51 -6.19 5.32
N ALA A 213 10.58 -5.60 4.79
CA ALA A 213 10.69 -4.14 4.64
C ALA A 213 9.67 -3.62 3.62
N PHE A 214 9.55 -4.26 2.47
CA PHE A 214 8.56 -3.89 1.45
C PHE A 214 7.12 -4.13 1.93
N ARG A 215 6.84 -5.26 2.57
CA ARG A 215 5.54 -5.54 3.18
C ARG A 215 5.12 -4.41 4.14
N ARG A 216 5.97 -4.02 5.10
CA ARG A 216 5.68 -2.92 6.04
C ARG A 216 5.40 -1.60 5.33
N PHE A 217 6.06 -1.35 4.22
CA PHE A 217 5.82 -0.15 3.42
C PHE A 217 4.41 -0.14 2.82
N ILE A 218 3.98 -1.25 2.20
CA ILE A 218 2.62 -1.38 1.64
C ILE A 218 1.55 -1.37 2.77
N GLU A 219 1.80 -2.01 3.89
CA GLU A 219 0.90 -1.99 5.07
C GLU A 219 0.67 -0.56 5.59
N GLY A 220 1.65 0.31 5.42
CA GLY A 220 1.55 1.73 5.76
C GLY A 220 0.71 2.57 4.81
N TRP A 221 0.25 2.02 3.68
CA TRP A 221 -0.57 2.77 2.74
C TRP A 221 -1.98 2.97 3.26
N HIS A 222 -2.42 4.22 3.24
CA HIS A 222 -3.77 4.61 3.64
C HIS A 222 -4.43 5.39 2.50
N LEU A 223 -5.59 4.91 2.09
CA LEU A 223 -6.47 5.63 1.19
C LEU A 223 -7.43 6.47 2.02
N SER A 224 -7.47 7.77 1.77
CA SER A 224 -8.37 8.69 2.45
C SER A 224 -9.26 9.41 1.45
N TYR A 225 -10.56 9.27 1.62
CA TYR A 225 -11.62 10.08 1.01
C TYR A 225 -12.33 10.85 2.13
N PHE A 226 -11.56 11.59 2.92
CA PHE A 226 -12.08 12.33 4.06
C PHE A 226 -13.24 13.23 3.67
N THR A 227 -14.36 13.08 4.36
CA THR A 227 -15.52 13.93 4.22
C THR A 227 -15.87 14.59 5.55
N PRO A 228 -16.14 15.91 5.57
CA PRO A 228 -16.53 16.59 6.80
C PRO A 228 -17.77 15.98 7.45
N ASP A 229 -18.73 15.51 6.66
CA ASP A 229 -19.95 14.88 7.18
C ASP A 229 -19.64 13.58 7.95
N ALA A 230 -18.76 12.74 7.44
CA ALA A 230 -18.31 11.55 8.17
C ALA A 230 -17.53 11.93 9.44
N ALA A 231 -16.70 12.97 9.39
CA ALA A 231 -15.92 13.44 10.54
C ALA A 231 -16.80 14.03 11.67
N ARG A 232 -18.06 14.40 11.37
CA ARG A 232 -19.06 14.85 12.36
C ARG A 232 -19.75 13.68 13.08
N SER A 233 -19.48 12.45 12.69
CA SER A 233 -20.07 11.27 13.35
C SER A 233 -19.62 11.14 14.80
N LEU A 234 -20.41 10.42 15.58
CA LEU A 234 -20.15 10.14 16.97
C LEU A 234 -19.75 8.65 17.12
N PRO A 235 -18.47 8.33 16.95
CA PRO A 235 -18.02 6.94 17.09
C PRO A 235 -18.09 6.47 18.54
N LEU A 236 -18.24 5.18 18.76
CA LEU A 236 -18.05 4.59 20.09
C LEU A 236 -16.64 4.87 20.60
N ALA A 237 -16.51 5.15 21.90
CA ALA A 237 -15.23 5.46 22.51
C ALA A 237 -14.27 4.27 22.44
N GLY A 238 -13.04 4.55 21.99
CA GLY A 238 -11.94 3.59 21.90
C GLY A 238 -10.82 4.19 21.04
N PRO A 239 -9.56 4.14 21.48
CA PRO A 239 -8.46 4.72 20.74
C PRO A 239 -8.23 3.94 19.44
N GLN A 240 -8.15 4.65 18.31
CA GLN A 240 -7.81 4.10 17.00
C GLN A 240 -6.61 4.84 16.42
N LYS A 241 -5.64 4.08 15.93
CA LYS A 241 -4.36 4.62 15.46
C LYS A 241 -4.44 5.35 14.12
N HIS A 242 -5.39 4.98 13.28
CA HIS A 242 -5.51 5.47 11.90
C HIS A 242 -6.92 5.91 11.61
N LEU A 243 -7.05 6.94 10.78
CA LEU A 243 -8.35 7.37 10.26
C LEU A 243 -8.94 6.28 9.35
N ASN A 244 -10.24 6.09 9.45
CA ASN A 244 -11.02 5.38 8.44
C ASN A 244 -11.02 6.19 7.13
N ILE A 245 -11.42 5.54 6.04
CA ILE A 245 -11.36 6.15 4.70
C ILE A 245 -12.07 7.50 4.64
N HIS A 246 -13.22 7.62 5.28
CA HIS A 246 -14.03 8.85 5.28
C HIS A 246 -13.81 9.75 6.49
N GLY A 247 -13.06 9.28 7.50
CA GLY A 247 -12.77 10.03 8.71
C GLY A 247 -13.86 9.98 9.78
N ASP A 248 -14.80 9.02 9.69
CA ASP A 248 -15.90 8.81 10.65
C ASP A 248 -15.42 8.48 12.07
N ASN A 249 -14.17 8.08 12.21
CA ASN A 249 -13.51 7.80 13.51
C ASN A 249 -12.54 8.91 13.95
N LEU A 250 -12.70 10.14 13.48
CA LEU A 250 -11.78 11.26 13.81
C LEU A 250 -11.64 11.43 15.33
N GLY A 251 -12.73 11.36 16.10
CA GLY A 251 -12.68 11.43 17.57
C GLY A 251 -11.81 10.35 18.21
N ASN A 252 -11.83 9.12 17.68
CA ASN A 252 -11.01 8.01 18.17
C ASN A 252 -9.50 8.26 17.92
N VAL A 253 -9.16 8.83 16.76
CA VAL A 253 -7.77 9.15 16.42
C VAL A 253 -7.26 10.32 17.26
N VAL A 254 -8.07 11.35 17.48
CA VAL A 254 -7.74 12.43 18.40
C VAL A 254 -7.49 11.90 19.80
N GLN A 255 -8.37 11.03 20.32
CA GLN A 255 -8.21 10.40 21.63
C GLN A 255 -6.91 9.57 21.71
N PHE A 256 -6.59 8.81 20.67
CA PHE A 256 -5.34 8.05 20.58
C PHE A 256 -4.11 8.96 20.60
N MET A 257 -4.11 10.02 19.78
CA MET A 257 -2.99 10.96 19.69
C MET A 257 -2.75 11.71 21.00
N GLU A 258 -3.82 12.15 21.65
CA GLU A 258 -3.74 12.84 22.94
C GLU A 258 -3.10 11.96 24.03
N ARG A 259 -3.42 10.66 24.05
CA ARG A 259 -2.95 9.70 25.07
C ARG A 259 -1.53 9.18 24.77
N GLU A 260 -1.32 8.69 23.56
CA GLU A 260 -0.11 7.94 23.22
C GLU A 260 1.00 8.84 22.65
N HIS A 261 0.64 10.00 22.09
CA HIS A 261 1.58 10.90 21.42
C HIS A 261 1.35 12.38 21.73
N PRO A 262 1.28 12.79 23.01
CA PRO A 262 0.88 14.15 23.41
C PRO A 262 1.75 15.25 22.80
N LYS A 263 3.08 15.04 22.69
CA LYS A 263 3.98 16.02 22.06
C LYS A 263 3.71 16.22 20.57
N LYS A 264 3.43 15.14 19.83
CA LYS A 264 3.08 15.22 18.42
C LYS A 264 1.71 15.87 18.23
N PHE A 265 0.77 15.52 19.10
CA PHE A 265 -0.58 16.08 19.09
C PHE A 265 -0.53 17.59 19.33
N GLN A 266 0.23 18.05 20.33
CA GLN A 266 0.41 19.49 20.58
C GLN A 266 1.00 20.21 19.36
N ALA A 267 2.00 19.65 18.70
CA ALA A 267 2.59 20.25 17.50
C ALA A 267 1.57 20.34 16.33
N ILE A 268 0.60 19.43 16.25
CA ILE A 268 -0.51 19.49 15.28
C ILE A 268 -1.47 20.63 15.68
N LEU A 269 -1.86 20.72 16.96
CA LEU A 269 -2.72 21.79 17.47
C LEU A 269 -2.12 23.17 17.22
N ASP A 270 -0.83 23.36 17.44
CA ASP A 270 -0.13 24.63 17.18
C ASP A 270 -0.21 25.03 15.70
N ARG A 271 -0.09 24.05 14.79
CA ARG A 271 -0.24 24.28 13.35
C ARG A 271 -1.69 24.63 12.96
N ILE A 272 -2.67 23.98 13.59
CA ILE A 272 -4.10 24.28 13.39
C ILE A 272 -4.40 25.70 13.89
N ALA A 273 -3.94 26.06 15.09
CA ALA A 273 -4.12 27.39 15.68
C ALA A 273 -3.50 28.51 14.82
N ALA A 274 -2.40 28.22 14.13
CA ALA A 274 -1.78 29.17 13.20
C ALA A 274 -2.60 29.39 11.92
N ARG A 275 -3.46 28.44 11.53
CA ARG A 275 -4.28 28.51 10.31
C ARG A 275 -5.73 28.91 10.57
N ILE A 276 -6.25 28.58 11.74
CA ILE A 276 -7.62 28.86 12.17
C ILE A 276 -7.54 29.73 13.41
N PRO A 277 -7.55 31.08 13.24
CA PRO A 277 -7.49 32.01 14.37
C PRO A 277 -8.67 31.76 15.32
N GLY A 278 -8.37 31.69 16.62
CA GLY A 278 -9.38 31.45 17.65
C GLY A 278 -9.29 30.09 18.31
N ILE A 279 -9.03 29.03 17.57
CA ILE A 279 -8.93 27.67 18.15
C ILE A 279 -7.72 27.59 19.08
N GLN A 280 -7.97 27.24 20.35
CA GLN A 280 -6.95 27.06 21.38
C GLN A 280 -6.67 25.59 21.68
N LYS A 281 -7.74 24.78 21.70
CA LYS A 281 -7.66 23.37 22.11
C LYS A 281 -8.66 22.54 21.34
N ILE A 282 -8.26 21.33 20.99
CA ILE A 282 -9.14 20.30 20.49
C ILE A 282 -8.98 19.11 21.43
N ASP A 283 -10.07 18.59 21.94
CA ASP A 283 -10.11 17.42 22.81
C ASP A 283 -11.37 16.60 22.58
N THR A 284 -11.50 15.48 23.32
CA THR A 284 -12.65 14.60 23.21
C THR A 284 -13.42 14.54 24.52
N ASP A 285 -14.74 14.53 24.44
CA ASP A 285 -15.64 14.25 25.55
C ASP A 285 -16.48 13.01 25.26
N ARG A 286 -17.18 12.48 26.27
CA ARG A 286 -18.02 11.30 26.13
C ARG A 286 -19.47 11.62 26.39
N THR A 287 -20.35 11.11 25.53
CA THR A 287 -21.78 11.08 25.79
C THR A 287 -22.14 10.00 26.82
N ALA A 288 -23.32 10.07 27.38
CA ALA A 288 -23.83 9.09 28.36
C ALA A 288 -23.90 7.65 27.80
N ASP A 289 -24.10 7.51 26.47
CA ASP A 289 -24.12 6.23 25.75
C ASP A 289 -22.71 5.77 25.26
N GLY A 290 -21.65 6.47 25.74
CA GLY A 290 -20.26 6.06 25.49
C GLY A 290 -19.68 6.46 24.13
N ARG A 291 -20.31 7.39 23.40
CA ARG A 291 -19.77 7.91 22.14
C ARG A 291 -18.79 9.06 22.38
N LEU A 292 -17.94 9.34 21.39
CA LEU A 292 -16.99 10.44 21.43
C LEU A 292 -17.58 11.71 20.77
N LEU A 293 -17.49 12.79 21.51
CA LEU A 293 -17.72 14.15 21.02
C LEU A 293 -16.37 14.82 20.79
N LEU A 294 -16.10 15.31 19.59
CA LEU A 294 -14.92 16.12 19.32
C LEU A 294 -15.24 17.58 19.62
N ARG A 295 -14.49 18.19 20.56
CA ARG A 295 -14.67 19.55 21.05
C ARG A 295 -13.58 20.47 20.55
N PHE A 296 -13.97 21.69 20.22
CA PHE A 296 -13.10 22.78 19.78
C PHE A 296 -13.30 23.96 20.73
N ASN A 297 -12.28 24.32 21.48
CA ASN A 297 -12.29 25.47 22.37
C ASN A 297 -11.76 26.70 21.62
N ASP A 298 -12.52 27.74 21.56
CA ASP A 298 -12.18 29.02 20.89
C ASP A 298 -12.00 30.15 21.91
N LYS A 299 -11.04 31.05 21.66
CA LYS A 299 -10.70 32.17 22.55
C LYS A 299 -11.85 33.12 22.80
N GLY A 300 -12.73 33.29 21.83
CA GLY A 300 -13.83 34.25 21.86
C GLY A 300 -15.08 33.70 22.54
N PHE A 301 -15.12 32.44 22.93
CA PHE A 301 -16.33 31.81 23.44
C PHE A 301 -16.06 31.03 24.74
N LYS A 302 -17.04 31.07 25.65
CA LYS A 302 -16.98 30.40 26.95
C LYS A 302 -17.19 28.88 26.79
N ASP A 303 -18.14 28.51 25.94
CA ASP A 303 -18.53 27.13 25.72
C ASP A 303 -17.82 26.57 24.46
N PRO A 304 -17.42 25.27 24.47
CA PRO A 304 -16.78 24.66 23.31
C PRO A 304 -17.78 24.46 22.16
N PHE A 305 -17.26 24.48 20.94
CA PHE A 305 -18.00 24.00 19.77
C PHE A 305 -17.75 22.50 19.58
N TYR A 306 -18.72 21.83 19.02
CA TYR A 306 -18.59 20.41 18.63
C TYR A 306 -18.38 20.27 17.13
N ALA A 307 -17.81 19.11 16.70
CA ALA A 307 -17.56 18.85 15.28
C ALA A 307 -18.77 19.08 14.37
N GLN A 308 -19.99 18.83 14.88
CA GLN A 308 -21.26 19.07 14.16
C GLN A 308 -21.51 20.54 13.83
N GLN A 309 -20.92 21.46 14.58
CA GLN A 309 -21.07 22.91 14.43
C GLN A 309 -19.93 23.53 13.61
N MET A 310 -18.88 22.76 13.34
CA MET A 310 -17.69 23.25 12.64
C MET A 310 -17.91 23.28 11.13
N SER A 311 -17.31 24.29 10.48
CA SER A 311 -17.32 24.37 9.02
C SER A 311 -16.52 23.24 8.37
N ASP A 312 -16.85 22.92 7.12
CA ASP A 312 -16.12 21.93 6.34
C ASP A 312 -14.64 22.27 6.20
N GLY A 313 -14.33 23.55 6.03
CA GLY A 313 -12.96 24.05 5.94
C GLY A 313 -12.17 23.78 7.22
N THR A 314 -12.79 24.00 8.39
CA THR A 314 -12.17 23.75 9.69
C THR A 314 -11.85 22.27 9.91
N LEU A 315 -12.79 21.39 9.54
CA LEU A 315 -12.58 19.94 9.70
C LEU A 315 -11.54 19.34 8.74
N LYS A 316 -11.23 20.04 7.64
CA LYS A 316 -10.23 19.59 6.65
C LYS A 316 -8.80 20.05 6.94
N VAL A 317 -8.60 20.98 7.87
CA VAL A 317 -7.29 21.48 8.30
C VAL A 317 -6.65 20.56 9.32
#